data_4221f88f4feb0258a6ed037e47740488
#
_entry.id   4221f88f4feb0258a6ed037e47740488
#
_cell.length_a   1.000
_cell.length_b   1.000
_cell.length_c   1.000
_cell.angle_alpha   90.00
_cell.angle_beta   90.00
_cell.angle_gamma   90.00
#
_symmetry.space_group_name_H-M   'P 1'
#
loop_
_entity.id
_entity.type
_entity.pdbx_description
1 polymer ?
#
loop_
_entity_poly.entity_id
_entity_poly.type
_entity_poly.pdbx_seq_one_letter_code
_entity_poly.pdbx_strand_id
1 'polypeptide(L)'
;MTDLQPILRAARQAAALCKAVQDKHIVPYQQTDNVHVASKVGAEPVTIADYGAQAIICRALKEHFPEDAVIAEEGSEQFRELIGESDKLEIAGLIGGVLGEPVTIDQIISWLDQGQGREAERTWVIDPIDGTKGFIALRQYVVAIGILDASKQVTEGVMAAPGYLHGGALFYTGNGAAWVEPLEGGPTKQIHASQRTDPASLIALESYEKSHASQDLMGQLREAAGIADAQLERIDSQEKYARVAAGDADLYLRLPRITSTRPHMIWDHAAGTALVQAGGGIVSDVDGSPLDFSQGRTLAKNRGMIVANPRIHQRLLDAARQLQLV
;
A
#
# COMPACT_ATOMS: atom_id res chain seq x y z
N MET A 1 7.01 -6.45 20.86
CA MET A 1 5.82 -6.00 20.11
C MET A 1 5.87 -4.49 20.06
N THR A 2 5.69 -3.93 18.87
CA THR A 2 5.76 -2.48 18.66
C THR A 2 4.49 -1.81 19.19
N ASP A 3 4.61 -0.70 19.92
CA ASP A 3 3.44 0.16 20.18
C ASP A 3 3.11 0.93 18.89
N LEU A 4 2.11 0.48 18.16
CA LEU A 4 1.70 1.07 16.90
C LEU A 4 0.79 2.31 17.08
N GLN A 5 0.34 2.66 18.27
CA GLN A 5 -0.62 3.76 18.46
C GLN A 5 -0.16 5.12 17.86
N PRO A 6 1.12 5.53 17.98
CA PRO A 6 1.61 6.73 17.30
C PRO A 6 1.49 6.65 15.77
N ILE A 7 1.75 5.47 15.21
CA ILE A 7 1.73 5.24 13.76
C ILE A 7 0.29 5.15 13.23
N LEU A 8 -0.63 4.55 13.98
CA LEU A 8 -2.06 4.56 13.63
C LEU A 8 -2.59 6.00 13.55
N ARG A 9 -2.19 6.86 14.50
CA ARG A 9 -2.53 8.30 14.44
C ARG A 9 -1.91 8.98 13.22
N ALA A 10 -0.62 8.75 12.95
CA ALA A 10 0.07 9.32 11.81
C ALA A 10 -0.55 8.87 10.48
N ALA A 11 -0.94 7.61 10.34
CA ALA A 11 -1.61 7.10 9.15
C ALA A 11 -2.97 7.78 8.91
N ARG A 12 -3.77 8.04 9.97
CA ARG A 12 -5.00 8.84 9.86
C ARG A 12 -4.72 10.28 9.45
N GLN A 13 -3.72 10.91 10.04
CA GLN A 13 -3.32 12.27 9.71
C GLN A 13 -2.83 12.38 8.27
N ALA A 14 -2.03 11.40 7.80
CA ALA A 14 -1.60 11.31 6.41
C ALA A 14 -2.79 11.16 5.46
N ALA A 15 -3.75 10.28 5.76
CA ALA A 15 -4.98 10.12 4.99
C ALA A 15 -5.84 11.40 4.96
N ALA A 16 -5.93 12.12 6.08
CA ALA A 16 -6.62 13.40 6.15
C ALA A 16 -5.95 14.48 5.30
N LEU A 17 -4.60 14.52 5.26
CA LEU A 17 -3.86 15.40 4.37
C LEU A 17 -4.13 15.05 2.90
N CYS A 18 -4.07 13.77 2.53
CA CYS A 18 -4.39 13.30 1.18
C CYS A 18 -5.81 13.75 0.75
N LYS A 19 -6.79 13.62 1.64
CA LYS A 19 -8.15 14.08 1.39
C LYS A 19 -8.21 15.60 1.19
N ALA A 20 -7.51 16.38 2.01
CA ALA A 20 -7.47 17.83 1.87
C ALA A 20 -6.87 18.27 0.52
N VAL A 21 -5.83 17.56 0.04
CA VAL A 21 -5.26 17.77 -1.30
C VAL A 21 -6.28 17.43 -2.39
N GLN A 22 -6.98 16.30 -2.29
CA GLN A 22 -8.02 15.95 -3.25
C GLN A 22 -9.12 17.01 -3.31
N ASP A 23 -9.62 17.45 -2.16
CA ASP A 23 -10.69 18.45 -2.07
C ASP A 23 -10.27 19.81 -2.65
N LYS A 24 -9.00 20.19 -2.47
CA LYS A 24 -8.48 21.47 -2.95
C LYS A 24 -8.10 21.46 -4.43
N HIS A 25 -7.46 20.38 -4.90
CA HIS A 25 -6.78 20.35 -6.20
C HIS A 25 -7.38 19.40 -7.24
N ILE A 26 -8.21 18.45 -6.85
CA ILE A 26 -8.73 17.42 -7.78
C ILE A 26 -10.23 17.56 -7.97
N VAL A 27 -11.00 17.57 -6.88
CA VAL A 27 -12.47 17.63 -6.93
C VAL A 27 -13.00 18.83 -7.73
N PRO A 28 -12.48 20.06 -7.61
CA PRO A 28 -12.99 21.21 -8.36
C PRO A 28 -12.86 21.06 -9.86
N TYR A 29 -11.85 20.32 -10.34
CA TYR A 29 -11.57 20.15 -11.77
C TYR A 29 -12.36 18.99 -12.40
N GLN A 30 -12.80 18.02 -11.63
CA GLN A 30 -13.67 16.94 -12.14
C GLN A 30 -15.12 17.38 -12.34
N GLN A 31 -15.55 18.46 -11.68
CA GLN A 31 -16.89 19.03 -11.85
C GLN A 31 -17.03 19.90 -13.10
N THR A 32 -15.93 20.26 -13.75
CA THR A 32 -15.91 20.93 -15.05
C THR A 32 -15.56 19.88 -16.10
N ASP A 33 -16.37 19.75 -17.18
CA ASP A 33 -16.20 18.79 -18.29
C ASP A 33 -14.82 18.88 -19.04
N ASN A 34 -13.83 19.49 -18.45
CA ASN A 34 -12.48 19.63 -18.96
C ASN A 34 -11.57 18.47 -18.53
N VAL A 35 -11.86 17.27 -19.03
CA VAL A 35 -11.03 16.05 -18.85
C VAL A 35 -9.56 16.24 -19.26
N HIS A 36 -9.26 17.25 -20.08
CA HIS A 36 -7.88 17.56 -20.50
C HIS A 36 -7.06 18.34 -19.48
N VAL A 37 -7.67 18.97 -18.48
CA VAL A 37 -6.93 19.73 -17.44
C VAL A 37 -6.42 18.81 -16.34
N ALA A 38 -7.10 17.70 -16.07
CA ALA A 38 -6.67 16.71 -15.09
C ALA A 38 -5.29 16.10 -15.40
N SER A 39 -4.90 16.00 -16.67
CA SER A 39 -3.57 15.47 -17.05
C SER A 39 -2.42 16.50 -16.89
N LYS A 40 -2.70 17.80 -16.85
CA LYS A 40 -1.71 18.85 -16.60
C LYS A 40 -1.61 19.24 -15.12
N VAL A 41 -2.71 19.14 -14.38
CA VAL A 41 -2.79 19.43 -12.93
C VAL A 41 -2.42 18.18 -12.11
N GLY A 42 -2.44 16.98 -12.73
CA GLY A 42 -2.37 15.71 -12.02
C GLY A 42 -1.00 15.30 -11.46
N ALA A 43 0.11 15.89 -11.90
CA ALA A 43 1.42 15.54 -11.35
C ALA A 43 1.72 16.30 -10.05
N GLU A 44 1.38 17.58 -9.97
CA GLU A 44 1.65 18.44 -8.81
C GLU A 44 0.84 18.07 -7.55
N PRO A 45 -0.50 17.86 -7.62
CA PRO A 45 -1.27 17.49 -6.43
C PRO A 45 -0.85 16.16 -5.81
N VAL A 46 -0.47 15.18 -6.63
CA VAL A 46 0.05 13.90 -6.13
C VAL A 46 1.33 14.12 -5.36
N THR A 47 2.29 14.82 -5.95
CA THR A 47 3.58 15.13 -5.32
C THR A 47 3.39 15.85 -3.97
N ILE A 48 2.49 16.84 -3.89
CA ILE A 48 2.15 17.54 -2.65
C ILE A 48 1.63 16.56 -1.59
N ALA A 49 0.73 15.66 -1.99
CA ALA A 49 0.13 14.68 -1.07
C ALA A 49 1.15 13.62 -0.62
N ASP A 50 1.99 13.09 -1.52
CA ASP A 50 3.02 12.10 -1.21
C ASP A 50 4.01 12.62 -0.18
N TYR A 51 4.65 13.77 -0.45
CA TYR A 51 5.60 14.36 0.50
C TYR A 51 4.94 14.76 1.82
N GLY A 52 3.73 15.31 1.78
CA GLY A 52 3.00 15.69 2.98
C GLY A 52 2.62 14.49 3.85
N ALA A 53 2.09 13.43 3.26
CA ALA A 53 1.74 12.20 3.95
C ALA A 53 2.98 11.51 4.54
N GLN A 54 4.05 11.38 3.74
CA GLN A 54 5.29 10.77 4.22
C GLN A 54 5.93 11.58 5.36
N ALA A 55 5.96 12.90 5.26
CA ALA A 55 6.52 13.75 6.31
C ALA A 55 5.79 13.58 7.64
N ILE A 56 4.46 13.48 7.65
CA ILE A 56 3.67 13.20 8.87
C ILE A 56 4.07 11.86 9.48
N ILE A 57 4.20 10.81 8.67
CA ILE A 57 4.59 9.48 9.15
C ILE A 57 6.01 9.52 9.70
N CYS A 58 6.96 10.10 8.95
CA CYS A 58 8.35 10.22 9.36
C CYS A 58 8.53 11.08 10.62
N ARG A 59 7.71 12.11 10.83
CA ARG A 59 7.65 12.87 12.09
C ARG A 59 7.34 11.94 13.26
N ALA A 60 6.29 11.14 13.15
CA ALA A 60 5.92 10.20 14.22
C ALA A 60 7.02 9.16 14.47
N LEU A 61 7.68 8.69 13.41
CA LEU A 61 8.83 7.79 13.55
C LEU A 61 10.00 8.46 14.25
N LYS A 62 10.31 9.71 13.92
CA LYS A 62 11.37 10.47 14.58
C LYS A 62 11.10 10.68 16.07
N GLU A 63 9.85 10.93 16.45
CA GLU A 63 9.44 11.18 17.83
C GLU A 63 9.39 9.90 18.68
N HIS A 64 8.95 8.78 18.11
CA HIS A 64 8.66 7.56 18.87
C HIS A 64 9.62 6.40 18.59
N PHE A 65 10.30 6.41 17.45
CA PHE A 65 11.21 5.35 16.98
C PHE A 65 12.50 5.93 16.35
N PRO A 66 13.22 6.82 17.05
CA PRO A 66 14.31 7.60 16.47
C PRO A 66 15.49 6.74 15.98
N GLU A 67 15.66 5.52 16.52
CA GLU A 67 16.77 4.64 16.20
C GLU A 67 16.47 3.69 15.03
N ASP A 68 15.22 3.63 14.57
CA ASP A 68 14.83 2.72 13.52
C ASP A 68 15.26 3.21 12.13
N ALA A 69 15.43 2.26 11.21
CA ALA A 69 15.65 2.53 9.80
C ALA A 69 14.32 2.83 9.07
N VAL A 70 14.41 3.61 8.00
CA VAL A 70 13.27 3.92 7.13
C VAL A 70 13.65 3.71 5.68
N ILE A 71 12.82 2.98 4.95
CA ILE A 71 12.83 2.87 3.49
C ILE A 71 11.47 3.39 3.01
N ALA A 72 11.48 4.54 2.36
CA ALA A 72 10.26 5.18 1.88
C ALA A 72 10.36 5.51 0.39
N GLU A 73 9.23 5.68 -0.26
CA GLU A 73 9.19 6.00 -1.68
C GLU A 73 9.85 7.35 -1.96
N GLU A 74 9.48 8.38 -1.20
CA GLU A 74 9.94 9.74 -1.38
C GLU A 74 11.24 10.05 -0.63
N GLY A 75 12.10 10.88 -1.24
CA GLY A 75 13.41 11.27 -0.68
C GLY A 75 13.50 12.75 -0.37
N SER A 76 14.20 13.11 0.72
CA SER A 76 14.44 14.50 1.08
C SER A 76 15.31 15.25 0.06
N GLU A 77 16.21 14.56 -0.64
CA GLU A 77 17.05 15.15 -1.70
C GLU A 77 16.16 15.61 -2.86
N GLN A 78 15.26 14.75 -3.33
CA GLN A 78 14.29 15.09 -4.37
C GLN A 78 13.35 16.22 -3.93
N PHE A 79 12.93 16.22 -2.66
CA PHE A 79 12.14 17.32 -2.10
C PHE A 79 12.88 18.66 -2.17
N ARG A 80 14.19 18.69 -1.82
CA ARG A 80 15.00 19.90 -1.88
C ARG A 80 15.18 20.42 -3.31
N GLU A 81 15.43 19.51 -4.25
CA GLU A 81 15.89 19.85 -5.60
C GLU A 81 14.74 20.01 -6.60
N LEU A 82 13.70 19.18 -6.52
CA LEU A 82 12.67 19.10 -7.56
C LEU A 82 11.38 19.83 -7.20
N ILE A 83 11.12 20.02 -5.87
CA ILE A 83 9.89 20.71 -5.44
C ILE A 83 10.09 22.21 -5.40
N GLY A 84 9.19 22.95 -6.06
CA GLY A 84 9.21 24.41 -6.07
C GLY A 84 8.94 25.02 -4.68
N GLU A 85 9.43 26.23 -4.42
CA GLU A 85 9.26 26.87 -3.11
C GLU A 85 7.77 27.11 -2.77
N SER A 86 6.93 27.42 -3.76
CA SER A 86 5.48 27.55 -3.57
C SER A 86 4.85 26.26 -3.06
N ASP A 87 5.24 25.12 -3.65
CA ASP A 87 4.70 23.81 -3.31
C ASP A 87 5.22 23.34 -1.95
N LYS A 88 6.49 23.62 -1.61
CA LYS A 88 7.05 23.38 -0.27
C LYS A 88 6.28 24.13 0.80
N LEU A 89 5.94 25.41 0.55
CA LEU A 89 5.13 26.21 1.47
C LEU A 89 3.71 25.70 1.59
N GLU A 90 3.13 25.23 0.50
CA GLU A 90 1.81 24.62 0.51
C GLU A 90 1.81 23.32 1.32
N ILE A 91 2.80 22.43 1.11
CA ILE A 91 2.98 21.20 1.87
C ILE A 91 3.10 21.52 3.37
N ALA A 92 3.93 22.50 3.73
CA ALA A 92 4.08 22.94 5.12
C ALA A 92 2.76 23.44 5.72
N GLY A 93 1.99 24.21 4.95
CA GLY A 93 0.67 24.71 5.38
C GLY A 93 -0.36 23.59 5.58
N LEU A 94 -0.40 22.60 4.67
CA LEU A 94 -1.28 21.44 4.76
C LEU A 94 -0.94 20.55 5.97
N ILE A 95 0.35 20.25 6.16
CA ILE A 95 0.81 19.50 7.33
C ILE A 95 0.45 20.26 8.62
N GLY A 96 0.74 21.57 8.66
CA GLY A 96 0.42 22.41 9.81
C GLY A 96 -1.08 22.43 10.13
N GLY A 97 -1.93 22.46 9.09
CA GLY A 97 -3.39 22.36 9.27
C GLY A 97 -3.85 21.03 9.87
N VAL A 98 -3.24 19.92 9.46
CA VAL A 98 -3.55 18.59 10.00
C VAL A 98 -3.00 18.39 11.41
N LEU A 99 -1.79 18.88 11.68
CA LEU A 99 -1.15 18.75 13.00
C LEU A 99 -1.65 19.75 14.04
N GLY A 100 -2.27 20.84 13.60
CA GLY A 100 -2.71 21.92 14.48
C GLY A 100 -1.59 22.83 14.99
N GLU A 101 -0.43 22.81 14.34
CA GLU A 101 0.76 23.62 14.69
C GLU A 101 1.51 24.11 13.43
N PRO A 102 2.22 25.25 13.49
CA PRO A 102 3.03 25.72 12.38
C PRO A 102 4.15 24.72 12.04
N VAL A 103 4.38 24.48 10.74
CA VAL A 103 5.43 23.59 10.22
C VAL A 103 6.31 24.35 9.26
N THR A 104 7.64 24.16 9.38
CA THR A 104 8.64 24.77 8.50
C THR A 104 9.16 23.76 7.46
N ILE A 105 9.69 24.26 6.36
CA ILE A 105 10.34 23.44 5.32
C ILE A 105 11.50 22.63 5.90
N ASP A 106 12.31 23.23 6.79
CA ASP A 106 13.43 22.54 7.44
C ASP A 106 12.99 21.37 8.33
N GLN A 107 11.83 21.52 9.00
CA GLN A 107 11.24 20.42 9.77
C GLN A 107 10.84 19.27 8.85
N ILE A 108 10.19 19.57 7.72
CA ILE A 108 9.79 18.56 6.72
C ILE A 108 11.01 17.81 6.21
N ILE A 109 12.06 18.51 5.81
CA ILE A 109 13.32 17.91 5.37
C ILE A 109 13.91 17.02 6.46
N SER A 110 13.93 17.49 7.71
CA SER A 110 14.43 16.74 8.86
C SER A 110 13.61 15.48 9.17
N TRP A 111 12.31 15.49 8.90
CA TRP A 111 11.46 14.30 9.02
C TRP A 111 11.68 13.32 7.87
N LEU A 112 11.75 13.81 6.63
CA LEU A 112 12.04 12.97 5.45
C LEU A 112 13.41 12.30 5.51
N ASP A 113 14.39 12.90 6.20
CA ASP A 113 15.72 12.33 6.42
C ASP A 113 15.73 11.24 7.53
N GLN A 114 14.63 11.10 8.30
CA GLN A 114 14.58 10.18 9.43
C GLN A 114 14.88 8.74 9.00
N GLY A 115 15.89 8.13 9.61
CA GLY A 115 16.22 6.71 9.45
C GLY A 115 16.68 6.26 8.06
N GLN A 116 16.82 7.19 7.09
CA GLN A 116 17.27 6.85 5.75
C GLN A 116 18.72 6.39 5.75
N GLY A 117 19.02 5.31 5.00
CA GLY A 117 20.37 4.74 4.91
C GLY A 117 20.91 4.14 6.20
N ARG A 118 20.10 4.02 7.25
CA ARG A 118 20.47 3.41 8.52
C ARG A 118 20.31 1.90 8.47
N GLU A 119 21.19 1.18 9.14
CA GLU A 119 20.99 -0.22 9.52
C GLU A 119 20.45 -0.26 10.96
N ALA A 120 19.36 -1.00 11.17
CA ALA A 120 18.72 -1.14 12.47
C ALA A 120 18.03 -2.50 12.58
N GLU A 121 17.67 -2.89 13.80
CA GLU A 121 16.91 -4.13 14.06
C GLU A 121 15.50 -4.07 13.49
N ARG A 122 14.96 -2.86 13.31
CA ARG A 122 13.66 -2.63 12.73
C ARG A 122 13.74 -1.62 11.58
N THR A 123 13.06 -1.94 10.48
CA THR A 123 12.99 -1.07 9.29
C THR A 123 11.53 -0.80 8.96
N TRP A 124 11.17 0.48 8.91
CA TRP A 124 9.86 0.93 8.43
C TRP A 124 9.90 1.09 6.92
N VAL A 125 8.87 0.57 6.26
CA VAL A 125 8.71 0.62 4.80
C VAL A 125 7.44 1.39 4.50
N ILE A 126 7.57 2.53 3.79
CA ILE A 126 6.49 3.50 3.63
C ILE A 126 6.18 3.73 2.16
N ASP A 127 4.91 3.59 1.81
CA ASP A 127 4.30 4.12 0.59
C ASP A 127 3.25 5.16 1.01
N PRO A 128 3.52 6.46 0.78
CA PRO A 128 2.61 7.52 1.22
C PRO A 128 1.28 7.51 0.46
N ILE A 129 1.28 7.12 -0.82
CA ILE A 129 0.07 7.00 -1.65
C ILE A 129 0.23 5.85 -2.64
N ASP A 130 0.07 4.62 -2.17
CA ASP A 130 -0.04 3.50 -3.10
C ASP A 130 -1.37 3.57 -3.86
N GLY A 131 -1.28 3.55 -5.17
CA GLY A 131 -2.40 3.77 -6.06
C GLY A 131 -2.56 5.23 -6.50
N THR A 132 -1.48 5.90 -6.84
CA THR A 132 -1.41 7.30 -7.31
C THR A 132 -2.45 7.63 -8.40
N LYS A 133 -2.68 6.71 -9.35
CA LYS A 133 -3.71 6.90 -10.38
C LYS A 133 -5.14 6.81 -9.80
N GLY A 134 -5.33 5.96 -8.82
CA GLY A 134 -6.58 5.88 -8.06
C GLY A 134 -6.83 7.18 -7.30
N PHE A 135 -5.79 7.71 -6.64
CA PHE A 135 -5.83 8.99 -5.93
C PHE A 135 -6.29 10.14 -6.83
N ILE A 136 -5.68 10.30 -8.02
CA ILE A 136 -6.04 11.34 -8.99
C ILE A 136 -7.47 11.13 -9.52
N ALA A 137 -7.86 9.88 -9.73
CA ALA A 137 -9.17 9.55 -10.28
C ALA A 137 -10.29 9.48 -9.21
N LEU A 138 -10.02 9.87 -7.97
CA LEU A 138 -10.92 9.77 -6.81
C LEU A 138 -11.45 8.33 -6.61
N ARG A 139 -10.59 7.35 -6.87
CA ARG A 139 -10.82 5.93 -6.62
C ARG A 139 -10.02 5.45 -5.41
N GLN A 140 -9.77 4.15 -5.35
CA GLN A 140 -9.02 3.53 -4.25
C GLN A 140 -7.54 3.92 -4.28
N TYR A 141 -7.03 4.30 -3.11
CA TYR A 141 -5.62 4.42 -2.78
C TYR A 141 -5.44 4.14 -1.30
N VAL A 142 -4.22 3.88 -0.88
CA VAL A 142 -3.91 3.66 0.54
C VAL A 142 -2.63 4.36 0.95
N VAL A 143 -2.54 4.72 2.23
CA VAL A 143 -1.29 5.05 2.92
C VAL A 143 -0.80 3.76 3.57
N ALA A 144 0.35 3.24 3.15
CA ALA A 144 0.84 1.94 3.55
C ALA A 144 2.16 2.03 4.33
N ILE A 145 2.23 1.34 5.48
CA ILE A 145 3.38 1.32 6.37
C ILE A 145 3.63 -0.13 6.80
N GLY A 146 4.74 -0.72 6.34
CA GLY A 146 5.17 -2.06 6.74
C GLY A 146 6.32 -1.99 7.73
N ILE A 147 6.55 -3.05 8.48
CA ILE A 147 7.67 -3.19 9.40
C ILE A 147 8.41 -4.49 9.09
N LEU A 148 9.73 -4.37 8.91
CA LEU A 148 10.64 -5.49 8.76
C LEU A 148 11.49 -5.63 10.02
N ASP A 149 11.76 -6.87 10.42
CA ASP A 149 12.73 -7.18 11.47
C ASP A 149 14.19 -7.12 10.95
N ALA A 150 15.14 -7.45 11.82
CA ALA A 150 16.57 -7.49 11.48
C ALA A 150 16.89 -8.51 10.39
N SER A 151 16.10 -9.57 10.25
CA SER A 151 16.22 -10.59 9.21
C SER A 151 15.49 -10.19 7.90
N LYS A 152 14.97 -8.97 7.85
CA LYS A 152 14.16 -8.44 6.74
C LYS A 152 12.89 -9.25 6.47
N GLN A 153 12.34 -9.87 7.51
CA GLN A 153 11.02 -10.48 7.44
C GLN A 153 9.96 -9.45 7.79
N VAL A 154 8.85 -9.46 7.08
CA VAL A 154 7.70 -8.61 7.39
C VAL A 154 7.05 -9.11 8.69
N THR A 155 6.89 -8.21 9.65
CA THR A 155 6.34 -8.55 10.97
C THR A 155 5.02 -7.85 11.28
N GLU A 156 4.91 -6.58 10.91
CA GLU A 156 3.74 -5.76 11.24
C GLU A 156 3.41 -4.84 10.05
N GLY A 157 2.16 -4.37 9.98
CA GLY A 157 1.70 -3.45 8.94
C GLY A 157 0.54 -2.57 9.40
N VAL A 158 0.48 -1.37 8.85
CA VAL A 158 -0.60 -0.40 9.00
C VAL A 158 -1.00 0.09 7.61
N MET A 159 -2.29 0.22 7.35
CA MET A 159 -2.80 0.68 6.07
C MET A 159 -4.05 1.55 6.30
N ALA A 160 -3.97 2.83 5.99
CA ALA A 160 -5.16 3.69 5.92
C ALA A 160 -5.71 3.65 4.49
N ALA A 161 -6.96 3.25 4.34
CA ALA A 161 -7.68 3.07 3.08
C ALA A 161 -8.91 3.98 3.01
N PRO A 162 -8.77 5.25 2.57
CA PRO A 162 -9.88 6.21 2.56
C PRO A 162 -11.02 5.83 1.62
N GLY A 163 -10.72 5.07 0.54
CA GLY A 163 -11.71 4.59 -0.43
C GLY A 163 -12.43 3.29 -0.03
N TYR A 164 -12.02 2.65 1.05
CA TYR A 164 -12.60 1.38 1.47
C TYR A 164 -13.98 1.59 2.09
N LEU A 165 -15.01 0.90 1.52
CA LEU A 165 -16.40 1.02 1.93
C LEU A 165 -16.86 2.51 2.03
N HIS A 166 -17.89 2.77 2.82
CA HIS A 166 -18.35 4.13 3.08
C HIS A 166 -17.65 4.70 4.31
N GLY A 167 -16.74 5.66 4.13
CA GLY A 167 -16.04 6.36 5.22
C GLY A 167 -14.59 5.94 5.46
N GLY A 168 -14.07 4.98 4.69
CA GLY A 168 -12.70 4.52 4.82
C GLY A 168 -12.44 3.63 6.04
N ALA A 169 -11.28 2.98 6.05
CA ALA A 169 -10.86 2.10 7.13
C ALA A 169 -9.37 2.23 7.43
N LEU A 170 -8.99 1.91 8.66
CA LEU A 170 -7.62 1.71 9.10
C LEU A 170 -7.43 0.23 9.43
N PHE A 171 -6.58 -0.44 8.66
CA PHE A 171 -6.16 -1.82 8.88
C PHE A 171 -4.82 -1.82 9.57
N TYR A 172 -4.61 -2.75 10.51
CA TYR A 172 -3.32 -2.90 11.18
C TYR A 172 -3.15 -4.29 11.77
N THR A 173 -1.91 -4.64 12.03
CA THR A 173 -1.55 -5.86 12.75
C THR A 173 -1.33 -5.55 14.23
N GLY A 174 -1.60 -6.52 15.08
CA GLY A 174 -1.34 -6.42 16.52
C GLY A 174 -1.61 -7.73 17.21
N ASN A 175 -0.78 -8.12 18.17
CA ASN A 175 -0.89 -9.36 18.92
C ASN A 175 -0.97 -10.63 18.03
N GLY A 176 -0.26 -10.63 16.89
CA GLY A 176 -0.28 -11.73 15.92
C GLY A 176 -1.59 -11.87 15.12
N ALA A 177 -2.44 -10.85 15.12
CA ALA A 177 -3.70 -10.82 14.41
C ALA A 177 -3.84 -9.56 13.55
N ALA A 178 -4.74 -9.59 12.57
CA ALA A 178 -5.11 -8.44 11.77
C ALA A 178 -6.41 -7.81 12.30
N TRP A 179 -6.46 -6.50 12.25
CA TRP A 179 -7.55 -5.69 12.79
C TRP A 179 -7.98 -4.62 11.80
N VAL A 180 -9.24 -4.23 11.88
CA VAL A 180 -9.80 -3.10 11.13
C VAL A 180 -10.64 -2.23 12.05
N GLU A 181 -10.60 -0.92 11.81
CA GLU A 181 -11.48 0.06 12.44
C GLU A 181 -11.85 1.17 11.45
N PRO A 182 -12.95 1.91 11.66
CA PRO A 182 -13.25 3.06 10.82
C PRO A 182 -12.09 4.07 10.79
N LEU A 183 -11.85 4.70 9.64
CA LEU A 183 -10.75 5.66 9.49
C LEU A 183 -10.89 6.85 10.46
N GLU A 184 -12.11 7.31 10.69
CA GLU A 184 -12.44 8.38 11.64
C GLU A 184 -12.37 7.93 13.12
N GLY A 185 -12.02 6.66 13.36
CA GLY A 185 -12.04 6.05 14.68
C GLY A 185 -13.37 5.36 14.98
N GLY A 186 -13.36 4.42 15.92
CA GLY A 186 -14.53 3.64 16.26
C GLY A 186 -14.20 2.23 16.77
N PRO A 187 -15.17 1.32 16.76
CA PRO A 187 -14.95 -0.04 17.26
C PRO A 187 -13.99 -0.79 16.35
N THR A 188 -13.01 -1.42 16.97
CA THR A 188 -12.04 -2.31 16.32
C THR A 188 -12.65 -3.69 16.13
N LYS A 189 -12.41 -4.31 14.98
CA LYS A 189 -12.83 -5.67 14.66
C LYS A 189 -11.62 -6.48 14.20
N GLN A 190 -11.45 -7.69 14.76
CA GLN A 190 -10.49 -8.65 14.21
C GLN A 190 -10.98 -9.17 12.87
N ILE A 191 -10.06 -9.27 11.90
CA ILE A 191 -10.35 -9.74 10.55
C ILE A 191 -9.59 -11.03 10.24
N HIS A 192 -10.16 -11.83 9.35
CA HIS A 192 -9.59 -13.10 8.91
C HIS A 192 -9.82 -13.29 7.41
N ALA A 193 -8.83 -13.88 6.75
CA ALA A 193 -8.98 -14.33 5.37
C ALA A 193 -10.14 -15.32 5.25
N SER A 194 -10.81 -15.30 4.13
CA SER A 194 -11.97 -16.16 3.88
C SER A 194 -11.60 -17.65 3.90
N GLN A 195 -12.61 -18.51 4.03
CA GLN A 195 -12.48 -19.96 3.91
C GLN A 195 -13.26 -20.49 2.69
N ARG A 196 -13.70 -19.58 1.78
CA ARG A 196 -14.45 -19.96 0.57
C ARG A 196 -13.61 -20.83 -0.35
N THR A 197 -14.23 -21.81 -0.99
CA THR A 197 -13.57 -22.74 -1.92
C THR A 197 -14.40 -23.02 -3.16
N ASP A 198 -15.71 -22.73 -3.12
CA ASP A 198 -16.60 -22.87 -4.28
C ASP A 198 -16.28 -21.78 -5.31
N PRO A 199 -15.87 -22.15 -6.55
CA PRO A 199 -15.47 -21.21 -7.58
C PRO A 199 -16.46 -20.08 -7.84
N ALA A 200 -17.76 -20.35 -7.82
CA ALA A 200 -18.79 -19.35 -8.08
C ALA A 200 -18.97 -18.33 -6.93
N SER A 201 -18.45 -18.64 -5.73
CA SER A 201 -18.49 -17.76 -4.57
C SER A 201 -17.20 -16.97 -4.34
N LEU A 202 -16.14 -17.26 -5.12
CA LEU A 202 -14.86 -16.60 -4.98
C LEU A 202 -14.86 -15.22 -5.61
N ILE A 203 -14.12 -14.31 -4.96
CA ILE A 203 -13.82 -12.97 -5.47
C ILE A 203 -12.32 -12.86 -5.72
N ALA A 204 -11.93 -12.64 -6.98
CA ALA A 204 -10.57 -12.44 -7.43
C ALA A 204 -10.30 -10.96 -7.71
N LEU A 205 -9.20 -10.43 -7.18
CA LEU A 205 -8.82 -9.05 -7.36
C LEU A 205 -7.70 -8.91 -8.39
N GLU A 206 -7.82 -7.91 -9.25
CA GLU A 206 -6.80 -7.49 -10.22
C GLU A 206 -6.60 -5.97 -10.17
N SER A 207 -5.46 -5.50 -10.67
CA SER A 207 -5.24 -4.05 -10.86
C SER A 207 -5.99 -3.54 -12.08
N TYR A 208 -6.46 -2.29 -12.04
CA TYR A 208 -6.96 -1.59 -13.23
C TYR A 208 -5.87 -1.48 -14.29
N GLU A 209 -4.64 -1.28 -13.86
CA GLU A 209 -3.51 -1.05 -14.73
C GLU A 209 -3.09 -2.35 -15.42
N LYS A 210 -3.35 -2.45 -16.73
CA LYS A 210 -2.84 -3.54 -17.58
C LYS A 210 -1.30 -3.61 -17.61
N SER A 211 -0.63 -2.53 -17.18
CA SER A 211 0.83 -2.47 -17.10
C SER A 211 1.40 -3.23 -15.90
N HIS A 212 0.61 -3.59 -14.91
CA HIS A 212 1.10 -4.20 -13.68
C HIS A 212 1.19 -5.72 -13.72
N ALA A 213 0.43 -6.39 -14.61
CA ALA A 213 0.45 -7.84 -14.72
C ALA A 213 -0.07 -8.32 -16.09
N SER A 214 0.26 -9.56 -16.45
CA SER A 214 -0.32 -10.24 -17.61
C SER A 214 -1.73 -10.73 -17.30
N GLN A 215 -2.76 -9.99 -17.72
CA GLN A 215 -4.16 -10.37 -17.47
C GLN A 215 -4.52 -11.72 -18.12
N ASP A 216 -3.98 -11.99 -19.30
CA ASP A 216 -4.20 -13.27 -19.99
C ASP A 216 -3.61 -14.44 -19.20
N LEU A 217 -2.39 -14.27 -18.67
CA LEU A 217 -1.74 -15.29 -17.85
C LEU A 217 -2.46 -15.50 -16.51
N MET A 218 -2.97 -14.44 -15.88
CA MET A 218 -3.81 -14.57 -14.68
C MET A 218 -5.12 -15.30 -14.96
N GLY A 219 -5.73 -15.09 -16.13
CA GLY A 219 -6.88 -15.83 -16.60
C GLY A 219 -6.60 -17.34 -16.76
N GLN A 220 -5.51 -17.69 -17.46
CA GLN A 220 -5.06 -19.06 -17.62
C GLN A 220 -4.75 -19.73 -16.27
N LEU A 221 -4.14 -19.00 -15.32
CA LEU A 221 -3.86 -19.52 -13.99
C LEU A 221 -5.15 -19.83 -13.21
N ARG A 222 -6.16 -18.95 -13.27
CA ARG A 222 -7.46 -19.20 -12.65
C ARG A 222 -8.19 -20.40 -13.29
N GLU A 223 -8.13 -20.53 -14.61
CA GLU A 223 -8.70 -21.67 -15.33
C GLU A 223 -8.02 -22.99 -14.93
N ALA A 224 -6.69 -23.05 -14.96
CA ALA A 224 -5.92 -24.23 -14.55
C ALA A 224 -6.13 -24.57 -13.05
N ALA A 225 -6.33 -23.58 -12.19
CA ALA A 225 -6.68 -23.77 -10.78
C ALA A 225 -8.15 -24.20 -10.57
N GLY A 226 -8.97 -24.28 -11.63
CA GLY A 226 -10.40 -24.61 -11.54
C GLY A 226 -11.24 -23.57 -10.81
N ILE A 227 -10.89 -22.29 -10.97
CA ILE A 227 -11.59 -21.13 -10.38
C ILE A 227 -11.91 -20.05 -11.44
N ALA A 228 -12.12 -20.46 -12.67
CA ALA A 228 -12.46 -19.54 -13.78
C ALA A 228 -13.76 -18.75 -13.51
N ASP A 229 -14.70 -19.34 -12.78
CA ASP A 229 -16.00 -18.75 -12.44
C ASP A 229 -15.92 -17.73 -11.29
N ALA A 230 -14.75 -17.49 -10.71
CA ALA A 230 -14.57 -16.48 -9.66
C ALA A 230 -14.96 -15.09 -10.17
N GLN A 231 -15.74 -14.36 -9.38
CA GLN A 231 -16.07 -12.97 -9.68
C GLN A 231 -14.78 -12.13 -9.72
N LEU A 232 -14.60 -11.37 -10.81
CA LEU A 232 -13.42 -10.52 -10.99
C LEU A 232 -13.75 -9.08 -10.63
N GLU A 233 -13.03 -8.53 -9.65
CA GLU A 233 -13.06 -7.11 -9.31
C GLU A 233 -11.72 -6.46 -9.60
N ARG A 234 -11.75 -5.22 -10.11
CA ARG A 234 -10.54 -4.42 -10.35
C ARG A 234 -10.51 -3.26 -9.40
N ILE A 235 -9.41 -3.15 -8.67
CA ILE A 235 -9.14 -2.05 -7.77
C ILE A 235 -7.67 -1.64 -7.84
N ASP A 236 -7.39 -0.38 -7.54
CA ASP A 236 -6.01 0.11 -7.43
C ASP A 236 -5.47 -0.20 -6.02
N SER A 237 -4.17 0.00 -5.81
CA SER A 237 -3.45 -0.04 -4.54
C SER A 237 -3.36 -1.37 -3.79
N GLN A 238 -2.67 -1.33 -2.67
CA GLN A 238 -2.59 -2.41 -1.68
C GLN A 238 -3.91 -2.65 -0.93
N GLU A 239 -4.97 -1.89 -1.18
CA GLU A 239 -6.31 -2.24 -0.67
C GLU A 239 -6.69 -3.68 -1.05
N LYS A 240 -6.15 -4.21 -2.15
CA LYS A 240 -6.31 -5.62 -2.55
C LYS A 240 -5.87 -6.59 -1.46
N TYR A 241 -4.73 -6.33 -0.83
CA TYR A 241 -4.24 -7.14 0.30
C TYR A 241 -5.17 -7.03 1.50
N ALA A 242 -5.61 -5.81 1.84
CA ALA A 242 -6.52 -5.58 2.96
C ALA A 242 -7.84 -6.34 2.78
N ARG A 243 -8.40 -6.36 1.56
CA ARG A 243 -9.62 -7.11 1.24
C ARG A 243 -9.44 -8.63 1.36
N VAL A 244 -8.27 -9.15 0.97
CA VAL A 244 -7.97 -10.57 1.19
C VAL A 244 -7.81 -10.86 2.68
N ALA A 245 -7.10 -10.00 3.43
CA ALA A 245 -6.93 -10.13 4.87
C ALA A 245 -8.27 -10.09 5.64
N ALA A 246 -9.22 -9.29 5.17
CA ALA A 246 -10.56 -9.14 5.77
C ALA A 246 -11.56 -10.23 5.36
N GLY A 247 -11.21 -11.07 4.36
CA GLY A 247 -12.11 -12.07 3.79
C GLY A 247 -13.17 -11.49 2.83
N ASP A 248 -13.05 -10.22 2.46
CA ASP A 248 -13.93 -9.58 1.46
C ASP A 248 -13.62 -10.10 0.05
N ALA A 249 -12.35 -10.46 -0.19
CA ALA A 249 -11.92 -11.17 -1.39
C ALA A 249 -11.13 -12.42 -1.02
N ASP A 250 -10.90 -13.30 -2.00
CA ASP A 250 -10.30 -14.60 -1.80
C ASP A 250 -8.88 -14.69 -2.34
N LEU A 251 -8.59 -13.93 -3.39
CA LEU A 251 -7.27 -13.91 -4.01
C LEU A 251 -6.98 -12.58 -4.70
N TYR A 252 -5.69 -12.28 -4.77
CA TYR A 252 -5.09 -11.24 -5.58
C TYR A 252 -3.88 -11.82 -6.30
N LEU A 253 -3.80 -11.62 -7.62
CA LEU A 253 -2.71 -12.10 -8.46
C LEU A 253 -1.96 -10.93 -9.09
N ARG A 254 -0.63 -10.99 -9.05
CA ARG A 254 0.24 -10.09 -9.79
C ARG A 254 1.35 -10.90 -10.46
N LEU A 255 1.06 -11.38 -11.67
CA LEU A 255 2.01 -12.18 -12.45
C LEU A 255 2.83 -11.27 -13.36
N PRO A 256 4.12 -11.57 -13.56
CA PRO A 256 5.00 -10.74 -14.36
C PRO A 256 4.52 -10.68 -15.80
N ARG A 257 4.73 -9.54 -16.44
CA ARG A 257 4.71 -9.47 -17.90
C ARG A 257 5.99 -10.09 -18.41
N ILE A 258 5.89 -10.88 -19.47
CA ILE A 258 7.04 -11.47 -20.16
C ILE A 258 8.06 -10.40 -20.60
N THR A 259 7.60 -9.15 -20.79
CA THR A 259 8.41 -8.01 -21.28
C THR A 259 8.80 -7.00 -20.20
N SER A 260 8.38 -7.14 -18.94
CA SER A 260 8.70 -6.18 -17.89
C SER A 260 9.95 -6.60 -17.13
N THR A 261 10.96 -5.74 -17.15
CA THR A 261 12.21 -5.89 -16.36
C THR A 261 12.21 -5.07 -15.10
N ARG A 262 11.13 -4.30 -14.80
CA ARG A 262 11.06 -3.48 -13.59
C ARG A 262 10.76 -4.36 -12.39
N PRO A 263 11.65 -4.37 -11.37
CA PRO A 263 11.38 -5.08 -10.12
C PRO A 263 10.21 -4.43 -9.38
N HIS A 264 9.52 -5.21 -8.54
CA HIS A 264 8.53 -4.69 -7.61
C HIS A 264 9.23 -3.92 -6.50
N MET A 265 8.62 -2.81 -6.07
CA MET A 265 9.14 -2.04 -4.94
C MET A 265 8.64 -2.65 -3.63
N ILE A 266 9.47 -2.63 -2.58
CA ILE A 266 9.08 -3.26 -1.30
C ILE A 266 7.91 -2.55 -0.63
N TRP A 267 7.76 -1.25 -0.81
CA TRP A 267 6.68 -0.46 -0.21
C TRP A 267 5.32 -0.75 -0.83
N ASP A 268 5.24 -1.20 -2.10
CA ASP A 268 4.00 -1.68 -2.73
C ASP A 268 3.46 -2.97 -2.09
N HIS A 269 4.20 -3.63 -1.18
CA HIS A 269 3.87 -4.99 -0.75
C HIS A 269 4.03 -5.26 0.76
N ALA A 270 4.89 -4.53 1.47
CA ALA A 270 5.23 -4.86 2.85
C ALA A 270 4.02 -4.81 3.81
N ALA A 271 3.28 -3.70 3.82
CA ALA A 271 2.11 -3.53 4.68
C ALA A 271 1.03 -4.58 4.38
N GLY A 272 0.74 -4.77 3.08
CA GLY A 272 -0.24 -5.75 2.64
C GLY A 272 0.12 -7.19 3.00
N THR A 273 1.41 -7.56 2.86
CA THR A 273 1.91 -8.89 3.26
C THR A 273 1.69 -9.15 4.75
N ALA A 274 2.02 -8.19 5.61
CA ALA A 274 1.80 -8.30 7.05
C ALA A 274 0.32 -8.54 7.39
N LEU A 275 -0.57 -7.73 6.79
CA LEU A 275 -2.01 -7.83 7.05
C LEU A 275 -2.58 -9.19 6.63
N VAL A 276 -2.23 -9.67 5.43
CA VAL A 276 -2.71 -10.97 4.92
C VAL A 276 -2.22 -12.11 5.79
N GLN A 277 -0.94 -12.14 6.16
CA GLN A 277 -0.38 -13.18 7.02
C GLN A 277 -1.02 -13.18 8.41
N ALA A 278 -1.17 -12.01 9.03
CA ALA A 278 -1.83 -11.87 10.33
C ALA A 278 -3.33 -12.21 10.29
N GLY A 279 -3.99 -12.03 9.14
CA GLY A 279 -5.36 -12.46 8.88
C GLY A 279 -5.50 -13.95 8.55
N GLY A 280 -4.38 -14.72 8.51
CA GLY A 280 -4.37 -16.14 8.20
C GLY A 280 -4.44 -16.48 6.70
N GLY A 281 -4.23 -15.50 5.82
CA GLY A 281 -4.00 -15.69 4.40
C GLY A 281 -2.53 -16.01 4.10
N ILE A 282 -2.22 -16.28 2.84
CA ILE A 282 -0.86 -16.61 2.37
C ILE A 282 -0.45 -15.62 1.28
N VAL A 283 0.79 -15.15 1.37
CA VAL A 283 1.48 -14.34 0.34
C VAL A 283 2.75 -15.07 -0.06
N SER A 284 2.91 -15.33 -1.35
CA SER A 284 4.12 -15.97 -1.88
C SER A 284 4.45 -15.44 -3.27
N ASP A 285 5.65 -15.74 -3.74
CA ASP A 285 5.98 -15.71 -5.16
C ASP A 285 5.23 -16.83 -5.91
N VAL A 286 5.33 -16.86 -7.23
CA VAL A 286 4.67 -17.84 -8.11
C VAL A 286 5.15 -19.28 -7.88
N ASP A 287 6.35 -19.48 -7.34
CA ASP A 287 6.92 -20.78 -6.98
C ASP A 287 6.54 -21.25 -5.56
N GLY A 288 5.87 -20.41 -4.81
CA GLY A 288 5.48 -20.66 -3.41
C GLY A 288 6.49 -20.17 -2.38
N SER A 289 7.65 -19.65 -2.81
CA SER A 289 8.63 -19.04 -1.89
C SER A 289 8.08 -17.75 -1.26
N PRO A 290 8.52 -17.39 -0.04
CA PRO A 290 8.20 -16.09 0.54
C PRO A 290 8.72 -14.94 -0.33
N LEU A 291 8.11 -13.76 -0.21
CA LEU A 291 8.67 -12.55 -0.79
C LEU A 291 9.96 -12.16 -0.06
N ASP A 292 11.02 -11.84 -0.82
CA ASP A 292 12.35 -11.50 -0.28
C ASP A 292 12.52 -9.99 -0.16
N PHE A 293 12.27 -9.45 1.03
CA PHE A 293 12.43 -8.02 1.36
C PHE A 293 13.88 -7.63 1.69
N SER A 294 14.87 -8.54 1.54
CA SER A 294 16.26 -8.29 1.88
C SER A 294 17.06 -7.58 0.78
N GLN A 295 16.45 -7.32 -0.38
CA GLN A 295 17.15 -6.79 -1.55
C GLN A 295 17.14 -5.24 -1.61
N GLY A 296 17.06 -4.56 -0.48
CA GLY A 296 17.00 -3.11 -0.37
C GLY A 296 15.61 -2.57 -0.74
N ARG A 297 15.52 -1.70 -1.73
CA ARG A 297 14.25 -1.04 -2.11
C ARG A 297 13.33 -1.89 -2.99
N THR A 298 13.79 -3.07 -3.43
CA THR A 298 13.08 -3.88 -4.43
C THR A 298 12.94 -5.33 -4.01
N LEU A 299 11.92 -6.01 -4.58
CA LEU A 299 11.76 -7.45 -4.53
C LEU A 299 12.46 -8.09 -5.74
N ALA A 300 13.78 -7.81 -5.92
CA ALA A 300 14.51 -8.16 -7.15
C ALA A 300 14.58 -9.68 -7.44
N LYS A 301 14.42 -10.52 -6.42
CA LYS A 301 14.41 -11.98 -6.56
C LYS A 301 13.02 -12.56 -6.82
N ASN A 302 11.97 -11.78 -6.61
CA ASN A 302 10.61 -12.24 -6.80
C ASN A 302 10.12 -11.97 -8.24
N ARG A 303 9.36 -12.92 -8.75
CA ARG A 303 8.85 -12.91 -10.13
C ARG A 303 7.39 -12.46 -10.23
N GLY A 304 6.63 -12.65 -9.16
CA GLY A 304 5.23 -12.29 -9.09
C GLY A 304 4.67 -12.43 -7.68
N MET A 305 3.35 -12.33 -7.52
CA MET A 305 2.70 -12.52 -6.23
C MET A 305 1.42 -13.33 -6.39
N ILE A 306 1.29 -14.32 -5.53
CA ILE A 306 0.05 -15.06 -5.27
C ILE A 306 -0.36 -14.75 -3.83
N VAL A 307 -1.45 -14.02 -3.69
CA VAL A 307 -2.05 -13.65 -2.40
C VAL A 307 -3.41 -14.30 -2.34
N ALA A 308 -3.65 -15.17 -1.38
CA ALA A 308 -4.93 -15.87 -1.31
C ALA A 308 -5.26 -16.41 0.08
N ASN A 309 -6.52 -16.81 0.26
CA ASN A 309 -6.87 -17.66 1.38
C ASN A 309 -6.12 -19.02 1.28
N PRO A 310 -5.84 -19.70 2.38
CA PRO A 310 -4.95 -20.88 2.37
C PRO A 310 -5.43 -22.02 1.47
N ARG A 311 -6.74 -22.17 1.28
CA ARG A 311 -7.32 -23.27 0.49
C ARG A 311 -7.19 -23.01 -1.02
N ILE A 312 -7.27 -21.78 -1.44
CA ILE A 312 -7.11 -21.38 -2.85
C ILE A 312 -5.65 -21.23 -3.21
N HIS A 313 -4.79 -20.78 -2.29
CA HIS A 313 -3.37 -20.58 -2.53
C HIS A 313 -2.69 -21.85 -3.07
N GLN A 314 -2.93 -23.02 -2.45
CA GLN A 314 -2.33 -24.27 -2.92
C GLN A 314 -2.79 -24.65 -4.34
N ARG A 315 -4.06 -24.43 -4.67
CA ARG A 315 -4.61 -24.67 -6.02
C ARG A 315 -3.92 -23.80 -7.06
N LEU A 316 -3.65 -22.53 -6.72
CA LEU A 316 -2.93 -21.59 -7.60
C LEU A 316 -1.47 -22.00 -7.80
N LEU A 317 -0.78 -22.48 -6.75
CA LEU A 317 0.59 -23.00 -6.89
C LEU A 317 0.65 -24.25 -7.79
N ASP A 318 -0.28 -25.17 -7.63
CA ASP A 318 -0.34 -26.38 -8.46
C ASP A 318 -0.60 -26.02 -9.93
N ALA A 319 -1.48 -25.08 -10.19
CA ALA A 319 -1.75 -24.52 -11.51
C ALA A 319 -0.53 -23.78 -12.09
N ALA A 320 0.22 -23.02 -11.28
CA ALA A 320 1.43 -22.34 -11.71
C ALA A 320 2.51 -23.34 -12.19
N ARG A 321 2.67 -24.45 -11.46
CA ARG A 321 3.57 -25.55 -11.89
C ARG A 321 3.09 -26.20 -13.19
N GLN A 322 1.79 -26.47 -13.32
CA GLN A 322 1.19 -27.04 -14.55
C GLN A 322 1.46 -26.15 -15.78
N LEU A 323 1.39 -24.82 -15.59
CA LEU A 323 1.62 -23.82 -16.65
C LEU A 323 3.11 -23.48 -16.84
N GLN A 324 4.01 -24.13 -16.11
CA GLN A 324 5.46 -23.90 -16.17
C GLN A 324 5.86 -22.44 -15.89
N LEU A 325 5.17 -21.79 -14.96
CA LEU A 325 5.46 -20.42 -14.50
C LEU A 325 6.57 -20.38 -13.44
N VAL A 326 6.95 -21.52 -12.93
CA VAL A 326 7.96 -21.74 -11.87
C VAL A 326 9.24 -22.30 -12.45
#